data_cd0a16943d37ae5348fe372638f973e9
#
_entry.id   cd0a16943d37ae5348fe372638f973e9
#
_cell.length_a   1.000
_cell.length_b   1.000
_cell.length_c   1.000
_cell.angle_alpha   90.00
_cell.angle_beta   90.00
_cell.angle_gamma   90.00
#
_symmetry.space_group_name_H-M   'P 1'
#
loop_
_entity.id
_entity.type
_entity.pdbx_description
1 polymer ?
#
loop_
_entity_poly.entity_id
_entity_poly.type
_entity_poly.pdbx_seq_one_letter_code
_entity_poly.pdbx_strand_id
1 'polypeptide(L)'
;MIGIMSDHWFHYFVGAPKRTLNAGETLFRRGDPVEWAFLIGEACLFLRRALQDGGLLTLHTANAGDLVAEASLFADRYHCDAVADKVTAVSMLPKAKLVAHLDNFASSDHLSVKAFERTARELQTLRARIEIMRFRKVENRLDAYLDLYGPPEEGGWVRVADWIGVTPPALYRELAKRRTKSG
;
A
#
# COMPACT_ATOMS: atom_id res chain seq x y z
N MET A 1 -18.00 -6.74 9.89
CA MET A 1 -18.35 -7.86 8.98
C MET A 1 -17.68 -7.60 7.64
N ILE A 2 -16.36 -7.92 7.51
CA ILE A 2 -15.56 -7.81 6.26
C ILE A 2 -14.79 -9.12 6.13
N GLY A 3 -15.54 -10.24 6.06
CA GLY A 3 -14.98 -11.59 5.95
C GLY A 3 -15.26 -12.29 4.63
N ILE A 4 -15.75 -11.58 3.60
CA ILE A 4 -16.22 -12.23 2.36
C ILE A 4 -15.12 -12.31 1.28
N MET A 5 -14.00 -11.58 1.43
CA MET A 5 -12.91 -11.60 0.43
C MET A 5 -11.78 -12.58 0.72
N SER A 6 -11.63 -13.06 1.96
CA SER A 6 -10.50 -13.93 2.34
C SER A 6 -10.58 -15.34 1.74
N ASP A 7 -11.75 -15.93 1.63
CA ASP A 7 -11.92 -17.29 1.06
C ASP A 7 -11.69 -17.33 -0.45
N HIS A 8 -11.79 -16.19 -1.12
CA HIS A 8 -11.71 -16.12 -2.58
C HIS A 8 -10.29 -16.33 -3.12
N TRP A 9 -9.25 -15.97 -2.35
CA TRP A 9 -7.85 -16.11 -2.77
C TRP A 9 -7.27 -17.47 -2.47
N PHE A 10 -7.78 -18.16 -1.43
CA PHE A 10 -7.19 -19.39 -0.90
C PHE A 10 -7.03 -20.49 -1.95
N HIS A 11 -7.99 -20.67 -2.83
CA HIS A 11 -7.95 -21.71 -3.84
C HIS A 11 -6.83 -21.54 -4.88
N TYR A 12 -6.39 -20.29 -5.16
CA TYR A 12 -5.26 -20.04 -6.06
C TYR A 12 -3.92 -20.41 -5.43
N PHE A 13 -3.84 -20.46 -4.11
CA PHE A 13 -2.62 -20.77 -3.36
C PHE A 13 -2.57 -22.22 -2.86
N VAL A 14 -3.51 -23.07 -3.26
CA VAL A 14 -3.48 -24.50 -2.91
C VAL A 14 -2.21 -25.13 -3.50
N GLY A 15 -1.38 -25.77 -2.64
CA GLY A 15 -0.11 -26.35 -3.04
C GLY A 15 1.01 -25.35 -3.34
N ALA A 16 0.79 -24.04 -3.14
CA ALA A 16 1.83 -23.04 -3.29
C ALA A 16 2.91 -23.18 -2.20
N PRO A 17 4.20 -22.94 -2.53
CA PRO A 17 5.28 -22.97 -1.54
C PRO A 17 5.00 -21.96 -0.43
N LYS A 18 5.40 -22.34 0.79
CA LYS A 18 5.24 -21.51 1.99
C LYS A 18 6.57 -20.95 2.44
N ARG A 19 6.57 -19.77 2.99
CA ARG A 19 7.69 -19.14 3.68
C ARG A 19 7.24 -18.70 5.07
N THR A 20 8.07 -18.98 6.07
CA THR A 20 7.91 -18.46 7.42
C THR A 20 8.85 -17.28 7.62
N LEU A 21 8.33 -16.21 8.14
CA LEU A 21 9.06 -14.99 8.48
C LEU A 21 9.14 -14.88 9.99
N ASN A 22 10.30 -14.51 10.51
CA ASN A 22 10.47 -14.16 11.92
C ASN A 22 9.89 -12.78 12.21
N ALA A 23 9.64 -12.46 13.47
CA ALA A 23 9.22 -11.11 13.88
C ALA A 23 10.24 -10.06 13.40
N GLY A 24 9.78 -9.00 12.77
CA GLY A 24 10.59 -7.95 12.18
C GLY A 24 11.25 -8.29 10.83
N GLU A 25 11.10 -9.53 10.35
CA GLU A 25 11.64 -9.92 9.04
C GLU A 25 10.85 -9.26 7.91
N THR A 26 11.57 -8.77 6.89
CA THR A 26 10.99 -8.12 5.72
C THR A 26 10.70 -9.15 4.63
N LEU A 27 9.46 -9.20 4.16
CA LEU A 27 9.04 -10.06 3.05
C LEU A 27 9.50 -9.49 1.71
N PHE A 28 9.27 -8.20 1.48
CA PHE A 28 9.76 -7.42 0.35
C PHE A 28 9.97 -5.96 0.75
N ARG A 29 10.78 -5.24 0.01
CA ARG A 29 11.09 -3.83 0.23
C ARG A 29 10.46 -2.95 -0.85
N ARG A 30 10.24 -1.70 -0.52
CA ARG A 30 9.91 -0.66 -1.50
C ARG A 30 10.96 -0.62 -2.62
N GLY A 31 10.50 -0.62 -3.86
CA GLY A 31 11.36 -0.60 -5.03
C GLY A 31 11.79 -1.97 -5.56
N ASP A 32 11.60 -3.04 -4.77
CA ASP A 32 11.82 -4.40 -5.27
C ASP A 32 10.86 -4.72 -6.43
N PRO A 33 11.28 -5.54 -7.42
CA PRO A 33 10.40 -5.96 -8.50
C PRO A 33 9.25 -6.82 -7.96
N VAL A 34 8.05 -6.64 -8.52
CA VAL A 34 6.87 -7.43 -8.13
C VAL A 34 6.84 -8.72 -8.93
N GLU A 35 7.49 -9.75 -8.42
CA GLU A 35 7.53 -11.09 -9.03
C GLU A 35 6.53 -12.06 -8.41
N TRP A 36 6.12 -11.82 -7.16
CA TRP A 36 5.33 -12.71 -6.35
C TRP A 36 4.07 -12.04 -5.80
N ALA A 37 3.01 -12.81 -5.69
CA ALA A 37 1.85 -12.55 -4.85
C ALA A 37 1.94 -13.39 -3.58
N PHE A 38 1.44 -12.87 -2.47
CA PHE A 38 1.53 -13.53 -1.16
C PHE A 38 0.16 -13.58 -0.50
N LEU A 39 -0.19 -14.74 0.03
CA LEU A 39 -1.36 -14.94 0.88
C LEU A 39 -0.89 -15.21 2.30
N ILE A 40 -1.40 -14.47 3.28
CA ILE A 40 -1.07 -14.67 4.68
C ILE A 40 -1.83 -15.88 5.20
N GLY A 41 -1.10 -16.87 5.70
CA GLY A 41 -1.69 -18.05 6.36
C GLY A 41 -1.97 -17.81 7.83
N GLU A 42 -1.02 -17.20 8.54
CA GLU A 42 -1.09 -16.94 9.97
C GLU A 42 -0.45 -15.60 10.32
N ALA A 43 -0.90 -14.99 11.42
CA ALA A 43 -0.44 -13.71 11.95
C ALA A 43 -0.74 -12.51 11.03
N CYS A 44 0.16 -11.52 10.94
CA CYS A 44 -0.04 -10.33 10.12
C CYS A 44 1.28 -9.72 9.63
N LEU A 45 1.16 -8.93 8.56
CA LEU A 45 2.22 -8.10 8.01
C LEU A 45 1.83 -6.63 8.07
N PHE A 46 2.78 -5.79 8.46
CA PHE A 46 2.66 -4.34 8.33
C PHE A 46 3.19 -3.90 6.98
N LEU A 47 2.35 -3.25 6.18
CA LEU A 47 2.79 -2.54 4.99
C LEU A 47 3.23 -1.13 5.41
N ARG A 48 4.54 -0.86 5.37
CA ARG A 48 5.17 0.32 5.95
C ARG A 48 5.95 1.12 4.92
N ARG A 49 6.09 2.41 5.20
CA ARG A 49 6.95 3.30 4.42
C ARG A 49 7.78 4.16 5.35
N ALA A 50 9.09 4.20 5.11
CA ALA A 50 9.97 5.12 5.80
C ALA A 50 9.68 6.55 5.33
N LEU A 51 9.59 7.50 6.25
CA LEU A 51 9.46 8.93 6.01
C LEU A 51 10.84 9.59 6.02
N GLN A 52 10.94 10.80 5.45
CA GLN A 52 12.20 11.54 5.36
C GLN A 52 12.73 11.94 6.74
N ASP A 53 11.87 12.10 7.74
CA ASP A 53 12.23 12.40 9.13
C ASP A 53 12.71 11.16 9.92
N GLY A 54 12.82 10.00 9.27
CA GLY A 54 13.17 8.72 9.89
C GLY A 54 11.98 7.99 10.53
N GLY A 55 10.79 8.59 10.53
CA GLY A 55 9.56 7.95 10.98
C GLY A 55 9.13 6.80 10.08
N LEU A 56 8.22 5.96 10.59
CA LEU A 56 7.58 4.89 9.82
C LEU A 56 6.07 5.16 9.71
N LEU A 57 5.58 5.19 8.48
CA LEU A 57 4.14 5.25 8.19
C LEU A 57 3.65 3.83 7.91
N THR A 58 2.73 3.32 8.73
CA THR A 58 2.02 2.07 8.46
C THR A 58 0.83 2.39 7.55
N LEU A 59 0.90 1.95 6.30
CA LEU A 59 -0.14 2.17 5.29
C LEU A 59 -1.30 1.19 5.47
N HIS A 60 -1.00 -0.04 5.89
CA HIS A 60 -1.98 -1.10 6.09
C HIS A 60 -1.41 -2.21 6.98
N THR A 61 -2.31 -2.89 7.69
CA THR A 61 -2.02 -4.17 8.37
C THR A 61 -2.79 -5.26 7.64
N ALA A 62 -2.04 -6.15 6.98
CA ALA A 62 -2.61 -7.30 6.31
C ALA A 62 -2.64 -8.49 7.28
N ASN A 63 -3.78 -9.16 7.40
CA ASN A 63 -4.04 -10.23 8.35
C ASN A 63 -4.11 -11.59 7.68
N ALA A 64 -4.21 -12.67 8.45
CA ALA A 64 -4.42 -14.01 7.94
C ALA A 64 -5.65 -14.05 6.98
N GLY A 65 -5.48 -14.66 5.82
CA GLY A 65 -6.44 -14.70 4.73
C GLY A 65 -6.36 -13.54 3.73
N ASP A 66 -5.58 -12.49 4.03
CA ASP A 66 -5.42 -11.37 3.10
C ASP A 66 -4.37 -11.67 2.03
N LEU A 67 -4.66 -11.23 0.80
CA LEU A 67 -3.67 -11.11 -0.27
C LEU A 67 -2.81 -9.87 0.00
N VAL A 68 -1.49 -10.06 0.05
CA VAL A 68 -0.57 -8.96 0.36
C VAL A 68 -0.18 -8.23 -0.92
N ALA A 69 -0.24 -6.90 -0.84
CA ALA A 69 0.15 -6.01 -1.92
C ALA A 69 -0.65 -6.25 -3.22
N GLU A 70 -1.95 -6.50 -3.08
CA GLU A 70 -2.89 -6.77 -4.17
C GLU A 70 -2.83 -5.73 -5.30
N ALA A 71 -2.64 -4.45 -4.97
CA ALA A 71 -2.51 -3.42 -5.99
C ALA A 71 -1.12 -3.41 -6.65
N SER A 72 -0.10 -4.02 -6.02
CA SER A 72 1.20 -4.21 -6.67
C SER A 72 1.16 -5.28 -7.77
N LEU A 73 0.09 -6.08 -7.85
CA LEU A 73 -0.11 -7.00 -8.98
C LEU A 73 -0.13 -6.29 -10.34
N PHE A 74 -0.49 -5.00 -10.35
CA PHE A 74 -0.57 -4.16 -11.56
C PHE A 74 0.56 -3.12 -11.64
N ALA A 75 1.60 -3.27 -10.80
CA ALA A 75 2.77 -2.42 -10.78
C ALA A 75 4.03 -3.25 -11.03
N ASP A 76 5.11 -2.59 -11.46
CA ASP A 76 6.40 -3.25 -11.66
C ASP A 76 7.20 -3.36 -10.37
N ARG A 77 6.96 -2.47 -9.41
CA ARG A 77 7.70 -2.38 -8.16
C ARG A 77 6.77 -2.19 -6.96
N TYR A 78 7.19 -2.76 -5.81
CA TYR A 78 6.49 -2.51 -4.55
C TYR A 78 6.67 -1.05 -4.11
N HIS A 79 5.60 -0.45 -3.58
CA HIS A 79 5.63 0.95 -3.13
C HIS A 79 5.80 1.11 -1.61
N CYS A 80 5.89 0.01 -0.90
CA CYS A 80 6.12 -0.03 0.55
C CYS A 80 6.89 -1.28 0.92
N ASP A 81 7.37 -1.33 2.16
CA ASP A 81 7.93 -2.54 2.75
C ASP A 81 6.80 -3.39 3.35
N ALA A 82 6.95 -4.71 3.32
CA ALA A 82 6.12 -5.63 4.08
C ALA A 82 6.94 -6.29 5.18
N VAL A 83 6.58 -6.04 6.44
CA VAL A 83 7.35 -6.47 7.62
C VAL A 83 6.47 -7.30 8.53
N ALA A 84 6.95 -8.45 8.97
CA ALA A 84 6.24 -9.33 9.87
C ALA A 84 6.14 -8.73 11.28
N ASP A 85 4.92 -8.69 11.85
CA ASP A 85 4.70 -8.26 13.24
C ASP A 85 5.26 -9.28 14.23
N LYS A 86 5.00 -10.53 13.95
CA LYS A 86 5.47 -11.71 14.70
C LYS A 86 5.78 -12.83 13.72
N VAL A 87 6.08 -14.03 14.20
CA VAL A 87 6.26 -15.18 13.31
C VAL A 87 5.03 -15.32 12.40
N THR A 88 5.24 -15.18 11.10
CA THR A 88 4.17 -15.08 10.10
C THR A 88 4.42 -16.09 8.98
N ALA A 89 3.42 -16.90 8.65
CA ALA A 89 3.46 -17.83 7.53
C ALA A 89 2.77 -17.21 6.31
N VAL A 90 3.43 -17.23 5.15
CA VAL A 90 2.88 -16.77 3.88
C VAL A 90 3.00 -17.86 2.82
N SER A 91 1.97 -17.99 1.98
CA SER A 91 2.02 -18.78 0.74
C SER A 91 2.43 -17.87 -0.41
N MET A 92 3.25 -18.38 -1.34
CA MET A 92 3.85 -17.59 -2.42
C MET A 92 3.37 -18.11 -3.76
N LEU A 93 2.90 -17.21 -4.63
CA LEU A 93 2.51 -17.54 -6.01
C LEU A 93 3.17 -16.56 -6.98
N PRO A 94 3.78 -17.03 -8.10
CA PRO A 94 4.29 -16.12 -9.12
C PRO A 94 3.19 -15.15 -9.59
N LYS A 95 3.48 -13.85 -9.64
CA LYS A 95 2.56 -12.79 -10.08
C LYS A 95 1.91 -13.14 -11.41
N ALA A 96 2.71 -13.55 -12.40
CA ALA A 96 2.23 -13.90 -13.72
C ALA A 96 1.17 -15.02 -13.68
N LYS A 97 1.35 -15.99 -12.78
CA LYS A 97 0.41 -17.11 -12.63
C LYS A 97 -0.92 -16.66 -12.03
N LEU A 98 -0.87 -15.79 -11.01
CA LEU A 98 -2.09 -15.22 -10.43
C LEU A 98 -2.84 -14.33 -11.43
N VAL A 99 -2.13 -13.46 -12.15
CA VAL A 99 -2.74 -12.59 -13.18
C VAL A 99 -3.39 -13.44 -14.28
N ALA A 100 -2.71 -14.49 -14.77
CA ALA A 100 -3.29 -15.40 -15.77
C ALA A 100 -4.56 -16.11 -15.27
N HIS A 101 -4.61 -16.47 -13.99
CA HIS A 101 -5.84 -17.02 -13.40
C HIS A 101 -6.97 -15.98 -13.37
N LEU A 102 -6.66 -14.73 -13.02
CA LEU A 102 -7.66 -13.66 -13.03
C LEU A 102 -8.17 -13.38 -14.44
N ASP A 103 -7.30 -13.38 -15.46
CA ASP A 103 -7.66 -13.18 -16.86
C ASP A 103 -8.55 -14.31 -17.39
N ASN A 104 -8.26 -15.56 -17.05
CA ASN A 104 -9.08 -16.71 -17.43
C ASN A 104 -10.48 -16.69 -16.79
N PHE A 105 -10.60 -16.17 -15.57
CA PHE A 105 -11.90 -15.94 -14.92
C PHE A 105 -12.68 -14.80 -15.59
N ALA A 106 -11.96 -13.80 -16.12
CA ALA A 106 -12.51 -12.63 -16.79
C ALA A 106 -12.95 -12.91 -18.25
N SER A 107 -12.62 -14.07 -18.81
CA SER A 107 -13.05 -14.42 -20.18
C SER A 107 -14.57 -14.56 -20.32
N SER A 108 -15.30 -14.65 -19.21
CA SER A 108 -16.76 -14.52 -19.18
C SER A 108 -17.25 -13.08 -18.95
N ASP A 109 -16.37 -12.16 -18.48
CA ASP A 109 -16.75 -10.77 -18.17
C ASP A 109 -15.51 -9.84 -18.12
N HIS A 110 -15.09 -9.33 -19.29
CA HIS A 110 -13.91 -8.44 -19.43
C HIS A 110 -13.92 -7.18 -18.54
N LEU A 111 -15.02 -6.90 -17.86
CA LEU A 111 -15.15 -5.80 -16.90
C LEU A 111 -14.44 -6.09 -15.56
N SER A 112 -14.20 -7.35 -15.20
CA SER A 112 -13.83 -7.68 -13.82
C SER A 112 -12.39 -7.38 -13.44
N VAL A 113 -11.38 -7.64 -14.30
CA VAL A 113 -9.96 -7.41 -13.95
C VAL A 113 -9.63 -5.92 -13.88
N LYS A 114 -10.08 -5.13 -14.86
CA LYS A 114 -9.89 -3.67 -14.85
C LYS A 114 -10.66 -3.01 -13.70
N ALA A 115 -11.85 -3.49 -13.38
CA ALA A 115 -12.61 -3.02 -12.24
C ALA A 115 -11.91 -3.37 -10.93
N PHE A 116 -11.37 -4.59 -10.78
CA PHE A 116 -10.59 -5.01 -9.63
C PHE A 116 -9.31 -4.17 -9.47
N GLU A 117 -8.55 -3.98 -10.54
CA GLU A 117 -7.36 -3.11 -10.55
C GLU A 117 -7.69 -1.71 -10.09
N ARG A 118 -8.74 -1.11 -10.63
CA ARG A 118 -9.21 0.23 -10.24
C ARG A 118 -9.58 0.27 -8.76
N THR A 119 -10.40 -0.68 -8.30
CA THR A 119 -10.82 -0.75 -6.90
C THR A 119 -9.64 -0.96 -5.95
N ALA A 120 -8.69 -1.81 -6.32
CA ALA A 120 -7.48 -2.04 -5.53
C ALA A 120 -6.64 -0.76 -5.39
N ARG A 121 -6.47 0.00 -6.48
CA ARG A 121 -5.78 1.30 -6.45
C ARG A 121 -6.53 2.36 -5.62
N GLU A 122 -7.86 2.42 -5.75
CA GLU A 122 -8.69 3.33 -4.95
C GLU A 122 -8.59 3.00 -3.45
N LEU A 123 -8.67 1.73 -3.07
CA LEU A 123 -8.49 1.30 -1.68
C LEU A 123 -7.12 1.68 -1.11
N GLN A 124 -6.04 1.52 -1.88
CA GLN A 124 -4.71 1.94 -1.43
C GLN A 124 -4.63 3.44 -1.22
N THR A 125 -5.19 4.22 -2.15
CA THR A 125 -5.22 5.68 -2.03
C THR A 125 -5.99 6.11 -0.78
N LEU A 126 -7.15 5.49 -0.51
CA LEU A 126 -7.96 5.77 0.67
C LEU A 126 -7.23 5.38 1.97
N ARG A 127 -6.59 4.20 2.02
CA ARG A 127 -5.79 3.76 3.16
C ARG A 127 -4.66 4.74 3.45
N ALA A 128 -3.88 5.12 2.43
CA ALA A 128 -2.82 6.10 2.55
C ALA A 128 -3.33 7.46 3.06
N ARG A 129 -4.47 7.92 2.53
CA ARG A 129 -5.09 9.17 2.97
C ARG A 129 -5.50 9.12 4.44
N ILE A 130 -6.14 8.05 4.88
CA ILE A 130 -6.56 7.87 6.27
C ILE A 130 -5.33 7.91 7.20
N GLU A 131 -4.27 7.20 6.87
CA GLU A 131 -3.06 7.17 7.70
C GLU A 131 -2.38 8.54 7.77
N ILE A 132 -2.32 9.28 6.66
CA ILE A 132 -1.79 10.66 6.66
C ILE A 132 -2.64 11.58 7.54
N MET A 133 -3.97 11.45 7.48
CA MET A 133 -4.86 12.28 8.29
C MET A 133 -4.76 12.02 9.80
N ARG A 134 -4.20 10.89 10.23
CA ARG A 134 -3.94 10.59 11.65
C ARG A 134 -2.81 11.43 12.25
N PHE A 135 -1.89 11.95 11.44
CA PHE A 135 -0.89 12.89 11.93
C PHE A 135 -1.55 14.19 12.41
N ARG A 136 -1.13 14.66 13.58
CA ARG A 136 -1.69 15.91 14.17
C ARG A 136 -1.13 17.17 13.52
N LYS A 137 0.17 17.15 13.15
CA LYS A 137 0.87 18.31 12.58
C LYS A 137 0.72 18.37 11.07
N VAL A 138 0.50 19.56 10.53
CA VAL A 138 0.46 19.82 9.08
C VAL A 138 1.77 19.40 8.41
N GLU A 139 2.90 19.69 9.06
CA GLU A 139 4.25 19.31 8.64
C GLU A 139 4.32 17.81 8.31
N ASN A 140 3.94 16.94 9.26
CA ASN A 140 4.00 15.49 9.09
C ASN A 140 3.04 14.96 8.01
N ARG A 141 1.84 15.57 7.90
CA ARG A 141 0.90 15.23 6.83
C ARG A 141 1.46 15.56 5.45
N LEU A 142 2.10 16.73 5.34
CA LEU A 142 2.72 17.17 4.10
C LEU A 142 3.91 16.30 3.72
N ASP A 143 4.78 15.94 4.69
CA ASP A 143 5.92 15.05 4.44
C ASP A 143 5.45 13.68 3.93
N ALA A 144 4.49 13.07 4.62
CA ALA A 144 3.93 11.79 4.22
C ALA A 144 3.26 11.85 2.83
N TYR A 145 2.58 12.95 2.49
CA TYR A 145 2.05 13.16 1.15
C TYR A 145 3.15 13.23 0.09
N LEU A 146 4.18 14.04 0.33
CA LEU A 146 5.28 14.24 -0.60
C LEU A 146 6.08 12.96 -0.83
N ASP A 147 6.24 12.15 0.20
CA ASP A 147 6.90 10.84 0.11
C ASP A 147 6.12 9.84 -0.76
N LEU A 148 4.79 9.91 -0.74
CA LEU A 148 3.92 9.00 -1.49
C LEU A 148 3.73 9.45 -2.94
N TYR A 149 3.55 10.75 -3.15
CA TYR A 149 3.05 11.28 -4.42
C TYR A 149 4.00 12.29 -5.07
N GLY A 150 5.02 12.75 -4.33
CA GLY A 150 5.88 13.83 -4.79
C GLY A 150 5.21 15.21 -4.73
N PRO A 151 5.94 16.25 -5.16
CA PRO A 151 5.39 17.60 -5.27
C PRO A 151 4.29 17.66 -6.35
N PRO A 152 3.24 18.47 -6.12
CA PRO A 152 2.20 18.66 -7.11
C PRO A 152 2.72 19.50 -8.29
N GLU A 153 2.01 19.41 -9.42
CA GLU A 153 2.17 20.36 -10.52
C GLU A 153 1.88 21.79 -10.08
N GLU A 154 2.33 22.78 -10.87
CA GLU A 154 2.11 24.19 -10.57
C GLU A 154 0.65 24.48 -10.29
N GLY A 155 0.38 25.22 -9.21
CA GLY A 155 -0.99 25.52 -8.73
C GLY A 155 -1.69 24.39 -7.98
N GLY A 156 -1.09 23.19 -7.87
CA GLY A 156 -1.74 22.01 -7.27
C GLY A 156 -1.82 21.99 -5.74
N TRP A 157 -1.22 22.96 -5.02
CA TRP A 157 -1.14 22.97 -3.56
C TRP A 157 -2.51 23.07 -2.87
N VAL A 158 -3.51 23.68 -3.49
CA VAL A 158 -4.88 23.72 -2.95
C VAL A 158 -5.48 22.32 -2.89
N ARG A 159 -5.25 21.51 -3.93
CA ARG A 159 -5.69 20.10 -3.96
C ARG A 159 -4.94 19.25 -2.93
N VAL A 160 -3.65 19.54 -2.72
CA VAL A 160 -2.87 18.88 -1.66
C VAL A 160 -3.44 19.20 -0.29
N ALA A 161 -3.78 20.49 -0.02
CA ALA A 161 -4.40 20.88 1.26
C ALA A 161 -5.70 20.10 1.52
N ASP A 162 -6.59 20.02 0.53
CA ASP A 162 -7.82 19.23 0.64
C ASP A 162 -7.52 17.75 0.86
N TRP A 163 -6.56 17.20 0.11
CA TRP A 163 -6.20 15.79 0.19
C TRP A 163 -5.68 15.39 1.57
N ILE A 164 -4.82 16.21 2.19
CA ILE A 164 -4.26 15.96 3.54
C ILE A 164 -5.16 16.47 4.68
N GLY A 165 -6.35 17.00 4.36
CA GLY A 165 -7.36 17.46 5.32
C GLY A 165 -6.93 18.68 6.13
N VAL A 166 -6.34 19.69 5.47
CA VAL A 166 -5.98 20.97 6.07
C VAL A 166 -6.50 22.13 5.22
N THR A 167 -6.62 23.33 5.82
CA THR A 167 -6.98 24.50 5.05
C THR A 167 -5.83 25.01 4.19
N PRO A 168 -6.06 25.55 2.98
CA PRO A 168 -5.01 26.12 2.14
C PRO A 168 -4.11 27.11 2.88
N PRO A 169 -4.64 28.06 3.70
CA PRO A 169 -3.79 28.96 4.47
C PRO A 169 -2.86 28.24 5.47
N ALA A 170 -3.30 27.11 6.06
CA ALA A 170 -2.46 26.34 6.96
C ALA A 170 -1.29 25.65 6.21
N LEU A 171 -1.59 25.11 5.03
CA LEU A 171 -0.57 24.52 4.16
C LEU A 171 0.44 25.57 3.68
N TYR A 172 -0.02 26.75 3.20
CA TYR A 172 0.89 27.79 2.73
C TYR A 172 1.80 28.34 3.82
N ARG A 173 1.30 28.44 5.07
CA ARG A 173 2.15 28.79 6.23
C ARG A 173 3.26 27.76 6.45
N GLU A 174 2.96 26.48 6.30
CA GLU A 174 3.96 25.41 6.43
C GLU A 174 4.99 25.47 5.29
N LEU A 175 4.56 25.66 4.05
CA LEU A 175 5.45 25.82 2.90
C LEU A 175 6.38 27.05 3.06
N ALA A 176 5.88 28.16 3.59
CA ALA A 176 6.68 29.36 3.87
C ALA A 176 7.77 29.08 4.92
N LYS A 177 7.45 28.37 6.01
CA LYS A 177 8.44 27.96 7.02
C LYS A 177 9.56 27.10 6.43
N ARG A 178 9.26 26.21 5.50
CA ARG A 178 10.25 25.33 4.85
C ARG A 178 11.22 26.13 4.01
N ARG A 179 10.74 27.14 3.28
CA ARG A 179 11.61 28.03 2.48
C ARG A 179 12.60 28.79 3.33
N THR A 180 12.18 29.26 4.53
CA THR A 180 13.09 29.98 5.45
C THR A 180 14.09 29.09 6.18
N LYS A 181 13.86 27.76 6.24
CA LYS A 181 14.82 26.80 6.83
C LYS A 181 15.84 26.28 5.82
N SER A 182 15.60 26.42 4.54
CA SER A 182 16.44 25.88 3.45
C SER A 182 17.36 26.94 2.81
N GLY A 183 17.27 28.21 3.24
CA GLY A 183 18.14 29.34 2.87
C GLY A 183 18.97 29.77 4.06
#